data_12421d4c2cd101277f54b20fd8156ca8
#
_entry.id   12421d4c2cd101277f54b20fd8156ca8
#
_cell.length_a   1.000
_cell.length_b   1.000
_cell.length_c   1.000
_cell.angle_alpha   90.00
_cell.angle_beta   90.00
_cell.angle_gamma   90.00
#
_symmetry.space_group_name_H-M   'P 1'
#
loop_
_entity.id
_entity.type
_entity.pdbx_description
1 polymer ?
#
loop_
_entity_poly.entity_id
_entity_poly.type
_entity_poly.pdbx_seq_one_letter_code
_entity_poly.pdbx_strand_id
1 'polypeptide(L)'
;MKYNWIDEFLLAKPGVTKDLQPEWNWIRYQIGGKMFAAICLDDDDKPYYITLKLEPLEGDFWRKQYEDIIPGYYMNKTHWNSVKADGAVPDDILKDLLDSAYRIVLGSFSKKKQKELTQLISCCGSDEESQKNIEDRAERLQG
;
A
#
# COMPACT_ATOMS: atom_id res chain seq x y z
N MET A 1 -17.07 0.40 -5.53
CA MET A 1 -16.32 0.05 -4.31
C MET A 1 -16.55 1.10 -3.24
N LYS A 2 -16.73 0.65 -2.02
CA LYS A 2 -16.97 1.51 -0.85
C LYS A 2 -15.78 2.46 -0.57
N TYR A 3 -14.55 1.98 -0.76
CA TYR A 3 -13.33 2.72 -0.43
C TYR A 3 -12.80 3.49 -1.65
N ASN A 4 -13.57 4.40 -2.18
CA ASN A 4 -13.25 5.13 -3.41
C ASN A 4 -12.07 6.11 -3.27
N TRP A 5 -11.58 6.33 -2.05
CA TRP A 5 -10.43 7.19 -1.75
C TRP A 5 -9.07 6.47 -1.90
N ILE A 6 -9.06 5.14 -2.09
CA ILE A 6 -7.82 4.34 -2.04
C ILE A 6 -6.79 4.78 -3.08
N ASP A 7 -7.22 5.01 -4.31
CA ASP A 7 -6.30 5.37 -5.39
C ASP A 7 -5.54 6.66 -5.07
N GLU A 8 -6.24 7.71 -4.72
CA GLU A 8 -5.61 8.98 -4.34
C GLU A 8 -4.72 8.83 -3.10
N PHE A 9 -5.20 8.09 -2.11
CA PHE A 9 -4.48 7.88 -0.86
C PHE A 9 -3.13 7.20 -1.10
N LEU A 10 -3.12 6.15 -1.92
CA LEU A 10 -1.89 5.41 -2.20
C LEU A 10 -0.96 6.17 -3.13
N LEU A 11 -1.48 6.82 -4.15
CA LEU A 11 -0.66 7.59 -5.09
C LEU A 11 -0.06 8.85 -4.46
N ALA A 12 -0.63 9.33 -3.37
CA ALA A 12 -0.05 10.45 -2.62
C ALA A 12 1.18 10.06 -1.81
N LYS A 13 1.43 8.77 -1.59
CA LYS A 13 2.62 8.32 -0.87
C LYS A 13 3.86 8.43 -1.75
N PRO A 14 5.00 8.82 -1.15
CA PRO A 14 6.24 9.03 -1.93
C PRO A 14 6.69 7.79 -2.70
N GLY A 15 6.94 7.97 -4.00
CA GLY A 15 7.50 6.93 -4.86
C GLY A 15 6.55 5.86 -5.33
N VAL A 16 5.27 5.94 -4.97
CA VAL A 16 4.29 4.92 -5.35
C VAL A 16 3.95 5.03 -6.83
N THR A 17 3.96 3.88 -7.51
CA THR A 17 3.52 3.73 -8.89
C THR A 17 2.35 2.75 -8.95
N LYS A 18 1.61 2.82 -10.03
CA LYS A 18 0.42 2.00 -10.24
C LYS A 18 0.44 1.40 -11.63
N ASP A 19 0.05 0.14 -11.76
CA ASP A 19 -0.17 -0.49 -13.05
C ASP A 19 -1.35 -1.45 -13.00
N LEU A 20 -1.78 -1.92 -14.16
CA LEU A 20 -2.78 -2.97 -14.30
C LEU A 20 -2.06 -4.25 -14.74
N GLN A 21 -2.25 -5.34 -13.98
CA GLN A 21 -1.81 -6.67 -14.40
C GLN A 21 -2.98 -7.36 -15.09
N PRO A 22 -2.99 -7.43 -16.43
CA PRO A 22 -4.19 -7.90 -17.15
C PRO A 22 -4.49 -9.40 -16.95
N GLU A 23 -3.47 -10.22 -16.73
CA GLU A 23 -3.65 -11.66 -16.53
C GLU A 23 -4.42 -11.95 -15.23
N TRP A 24 -4.20 -11.14 -14.21
CA TRP A 24 -4.86 -11.29 -12.91
C TRP A 24 -6.05 -10.35 -12.75
N ASN A 25 -6.16 -9.36 -13.62
CA ASN A 25 -7.10 -8.26 -13.51
C ASN A 25 -6.98 -7.51 -12.18
N TRP A 26 -5.73 -7.16 -11.83
CA TRP A 26 -5.39 -6.47 -10.59
C TRP A 26 -4.80 -5.10 -10.89
N ILE A 27 -5.26 -4.09 -10.15
CA ILE A 27 -4.61 -2.78 -10.09
C ILE A 27 -3.58 -2.87 -8.98
N ARG A 28 -2.29 -2.82 -9.34
CA ARG A 28 -1.19 -2.98 -8.39
C ARG A 28 -0.59 -1.64 -8.02
N TYR A 29 -0.30 -1.49 -6.72
CA TYR A 29 0.40 -0.33 -6.19
C TYR A 29 1.77 -0.79 -5.71
N GLN A 30 2.82 -0.15 -6.20
CA GLN A 30 4.20 -0.60 -6.03
C GLN A 30 5.08 0.55 -5.53
N ILE A 31 6.14 0.16 -4.82
CA ILE A 31 7.24 1.06 -4.46
C ILE A 31 8.54 0.35 -4.81
N GLY A 32 9.40 1.01 -5.63
CA GLY A 32 10.65 0.40 -6.07
C GLY A 32 10.47 -0.88 -6.87
N GLY A 33 9.35 -1.02 -7.59
CA GLY A 33 9.04 -2.23 -8.35
C GLY A 33 8.45 -3.37 -7.54
N LYS A 34 8.24 -3.18 -6.23
CA LYS A 34 7.65 -4.21 -5.37
C LYS A 34 6.23 -3.83 -4.99
N MET A 35 5.30 -4.75 -5.19
CA MET A 35 3.89 -4.55 -4.83
C MET A 35 3.72 -4.58 -3.32
N PHE A 36 2.96 -3.63 -2.79
CA PHE A 36 2.56 -3.62 -1.38
C PHE A 36 1.04 -3.69 -1.21
N ALA A 37 0.28 -3.33 -2.23
CA ALA A 37 -1.18 -3.39 -2.22
C ALA A 37 -1.70 -3.59 -3.63
N ALA A 38 -2.90 -4.14 -3.74
CA ALA A 38 -3.58 -4.30 -5.02
C ALA A 38 -5.09 -4.25 -4.83
N ILE A 39 -5.80 -3.78 -5.85
CA ILE A 39 -7.24 -3.89 -5.94
C ILE A 39 -7.54 -4.99 -6.94
N CYS A 40 -8.18 -6.06 -6.47
CA CYS A 40 -8.54 -7.21 -7.30
C CYS A 40 -9.91 -6.96 -7.95
N LEU A 41 -9.96 -7.08 -9.26
CA LEU A 41 -11.18 -6.84 -10.04
C LEU A 41 -11.80 -8.16 -10.49
N ASP A 42 -13.13 -8.23 -10.48
CA ASP A 42 -13.86 -9.40 -10.97
C ASP A 42 -14.01 -9.35 -12.51
N ASP A 43 -14.78 -10.29 -13.07
CA ASP A 43 -14.98 -10.41 -14.53
C ASP A 43 -15.69 -9.19 -15.13
N ASP A 44 -16.39 -8.42 -14.30
CA ASP A 44 -17.06 -7.17 -14.72
C ASP A 44 -16.19 -5.94 -14.41
N ASP A 45 -14.91 -6.13 -14.11
CA ASP A 45 -13.96 -5.09 -13.72
C ASP A 45 -14.37 -4.30 -12.47
N LYS A 46 -15.09 -4.98 -11.56
CA LYS A 46 -15.48 -4.39 -10.28
C LYS A 46 -14.59 -4.88 -9.15
N PRO A 47 -14.14 -3.98 -8.27
CA PRO A 47 -13.34 -4.39 -7.11
C PRO A 47 -14.10 -5.34 -6.20
N TYR A 48 -13.43 -6.44 -5.79
CA TYR A 48 -14.00 -7.38 -4.83
C TYR A 48 -13.08 -7.63 -3.63
N TYR A 49 -11.76 -7.53 -3.81
CA TYR A 49 -10.80 -7.58 -2.71
C TYR A 49 -9.78 -6.46 -2.82
N ILE A 50 -9.33 -5.98 -1.66
CA ILE A 50 -8.14 -5.14 -1.53
C ILE A 50 -7.11 -6.02 -0.83
N THR A 51 -6.02 -6.35 -1.54
CA THR A 51 -4.97 -7.21 -1.02
C THR A 51 -3.80 -6.34 -0.60
N LEU A 52 -3.27 -6.60 0.61
CA LEU A 52 -2.17 -5.79 1.16
C LEU A 52 -1.26 -6.65 2.02
N LYS A 53 -0.01 -6.22 2.15
CA LYS A 53 1.03 -6.93 2.88
C LYS A 53 1.10 -6.42 4.32
N LEU A 54 1.09 -7.34 5.29
CA LEU A 54 1.24 -7.01 6.71
C LEU A 54 2.26 -7.94 7.34
N GLU A 55 2.85 -7.51 8.45
CA GLU A 55 3.63 -8.41 9.28
C GLU A 55 2.70 -9.52 9.82
N PRO A 56 3.22 -10.76 10.00
CA PRO A 56 2.35 -11.89 10.36
C PRO A 56 1.53 -11.66 11.62
N LEU A 57 2.11 -11.08 12.67
CA LEU A 57 1.39 -10.81 13.92
C LEU A 57 0.34 -9.74 13.76
N GLU A 58 0.62 -8.70 12.98
CA GLU A 58 -0.34 -7.64 12.69
C GLU A 58 -1.51 -8.18 11.87
N GLY A 59 -1.22 -8.98 10.84
CA GLY A 59 -2.25 -9.61 10.03
C GLY A 59 -3.15 -10.52 10.86
N ASP A 60 -2.55 -11.34 11.72
CA ASP A 60 -3.30 -12.22 12.60
C ASP A 60 -4.22 -11.43 13.53
N PHE A 61 -3.73 -10.35 14.11
CA PHE A 61 -4.51 -9.46 14.96
C PHE A 61 -5.75 -8.90 14.23
N TRP A 62 -5.55 -8.34 13.05
CA TRP A 62 -6.65 -7.72 12.30
C TRP A 62 -7.66 -8.73 11.77
N ARG A 63 -7.21 -9.92 11.36
CA ARG A 63 -8.12 -10.99 10.95
C ARG A 63 -9.06 -11.44 12.07
N LYS A 64 -8.60 -11.34 13.32
CA LYS A 64 -9.43 -11.64 14.49
C LYS A 64 -10.42 -10.53 14.81
N GLN A 65 -10.09 -9.29 14.44
CA GLN A 65 -10.97 -8.14 14.70
C GLN A 65 -12.08 -7.99 13.67
N TYR A 66 -11.81 -8.36 12.41
CA TYR A 66 -12.75 -8.15 11.31
C TYR A 66 -12.87 -9.39 10.45
N GLU A 67 -14.09 -9.88 10.30
CA GLU A 67 -14.37 -11.05 9.43
C GLU A 67 -14.06 -10.76 7.96
N ASP A 68 -14.13 -9.50 7.55
CA ASP A 68 -13.86 -9.08 6.18
C ASP A 68 -12.39 -9.07 5.83
N ILE A 69 -11.51 -9.28 6.81
CA ILE A 69 -10.07 -9.42 6.60
C ILE A 69 -9.71 -10.91 6.66
N ILE A 70 -9.25 -11.45 5.54
CA ILE A 70 -8.91 -12.87 5.41
C ILE A 70 -7.45 -13.02 4.98
N PRO A 71 -6.84 -14.22 5.16
CA PRO A 71 -5.52 -14.48 4.59
C PRO A 71 -5.55 -14.27 3.07
N GLY A 72 -4.45 -13.83 2.48
CA GLY A 72 -4.37 -13.49 1.07
C GLY A 72 -4.94 -14.58 0.17
N TYR A 73 -5.92 -14.22 -0.63
CA TYR A 73 -6.68 -15.18 -1.42
C TYR A 73 -5.84 -15.85 -2.51
N TYR A 74 -4.96 -15.08 -3.15
CA TYR A 74 -4.16 -15.55 -4.29
C TYR A 74 -2.66 -15.55 -4.03
N MET A 75 -2.21 -15.29 -2.79
CA MET A 75 -0.81 -15.04 -2.49
C MET A 75 -0.38 -15.74 -1.21
N ASN A 76 0.88 -15.57 -0.84
CA ASN A 76 1.44 -16.07 0.41
C ASN A 76 0.59 -15.59 1.59
N LYS A 77 -0.06 -16.52 2.28
CA LYS A 77 -1.03 -16.23 3.34
C LYS A 77 -0.39 -15.78 4.66
N THR A 78 0.92 -15.91 4.80
CA THR A 78 1.64 -15.46 5.98
C THR A 78 1.73 -13.94 6.05
N HIS A 79 1.99 -13.29 4.91
CA HIS A 79 2.19 -11.85 4.84
C HIS A 79 1.06 -11.11 4.14
N TRP A 80 0.32 -11.78 3.27
CA TRP A 80 -0.70 -11.14 2.47
C TRP A 80 -2.08 -11.35 3.05
N ASN A 81 -2.86 -10.28 3.02
CA ASN A 81 -4.23 -10.25 3.55
C ASN A 81 -5.15 -9.62 2.52
N SER A 82 -6.37 -10.10 2.46
CA SER A 82 -7.39 -9.57 1.55
C SER A 82 -8.54 -9.01 2.36
N VAL A 83 -8.94 -7.78 2.02
CA VAL A 83 -10.05 -7.08 2.66
C VAL A 83 -11.19 -7.00 1.66
N LYS A 84 -12.40 -7.34 2.06
CA LYS A 84 -13.56 -7.22 1.16
C LYS A 84 -13.79 -5.77 0.77
N ALA A 85 -13.92 -5.53 -0.55
CA ALA A 85 -14.05 -4.17 -1.09
C ALA A 85 -15.33 -3.45 -0.64
N ASP A 86 -16.37 -4.20 -0.30
CA ASP A 86 -17.64 -3.66 0.19
C ASP A 86 -17.91 -4.09 1.64
N GLY A 87 -16.85 -4.39 2.37
CA GLY A 87 -16.97 -4.87 3.74
C GLY A 87 -17.15 -3.76 4.77
N ALA A 88 -17.07 -4.16 6.03
CA ALA A 88 -17.37 -3.29 7.18
C ALA A 88 -16.13 -2.69 7.84
N VAL A 89 -14.93 -2.88 7.29
CA VAL A 89 -13.71 -2.31 7.86
C VAL A 89 -13.77 -0.79 7.74
N PRO A 90 -13.63 -0.03 8.86
CA PRO A 90 -13.67 1.43 8.80
C PRO A 90 -12.57 2.02 7.94
N ASP A 91 -12.82 3.19 7.34
CA ASP A 91 -11.88 3.87 6.46
C ASP A 91 -10.54 4.15 7.15
N ASP A 92 -10.58 4.62 8.40
CA ASP A 92 -9.36 4.95 9.15
C ASP A 92 -8.52 3.69 9.43
N ILE A 93 -9.15 2.57 9.72
CA ILE A 93 -8.46 1.29 9.92
C ILE A 93 -7.82 0.84 8.60
N LEU A 94 -8.56 0.89 7.50
CA LEU A 94 -8.00 0.49 6.20
C LEU A 94 -6.84 1.39 5.78
N LYS A 95 -6.92 2.68 6.04
CA LYS A 95 -5.81 3.61 5.80
C LYS A 95 -4.57 3.22 6.59
N ASP A 96 -4.73 2.85 7.86
CA ASP A 96 -3.61 2.39 8.69
C ASP A 96 -3.00 1.10 8.15
N LEU A 97 -3.82 0.16 7.68
CA LEU A 97 -3.35 -1.09 7.10
C LEU A 97 -2.57 -0.85 5.80
N LEU A 98 -3.07 0.01 4.94
CA LEU A 98 -2.39 0.37 3.70
C LEU A 98 -1.08 1.10 3.96
N ASP A 99 -1.05 1.97 4.95
CA ASP A 99 0.15 2.67 5.38
C ASP A 99 1.20 1.69 5.91
N SER A 100 0.79 0.71 6.72
CA SER A 100 1.66 -0.36 7.20
C SER A 100 2.24 -1.17 6.04
N ALA A 101 1.42 -1.52 5.06
CA ALA A 101 1.87 -2.27 3.89
C ALA A 101 2.95 -1.51 3.11
N TYR A 102 2.75 -0.21 2.90
CA TYR A 102 3.72 0.65 2.26
C TYR A 102 5.03 0.69 3.03
N ARG A 103 4.98 0.87 4.35
CA ARG A 103 6.17 0.95 5.20
C ARG A 103 6.97 -0.34 5.22
N ILE A 104 6.29 -1.49 5.23
CA ILE A 104 6.95 -2.80 5.22
C ILE A 104 7.79 -2.96 3.95
N VAL A 105 7.24 -2.66 2.80
CA VAL A 105 7.96 -2.81 1.53
C VAL A 105 9.04 -1.75 1.39
N LEU A 106 8.75 -0.49 1.72
CA LEU A 106 9.75 0.57 1.71
C LEU A 106 10.92 0.23 2.64
N GLY A 107 10.63 -0.26 3.84
CA GLY A 107 11.63 -0.64 4.82
C GLY A 107 12.47 -1.84 4.42
N SER A 108 12.06 -2.61 3.41
CA SER A 108 12.84 -3.74 2.89
C SER A 108 14.01 -3.30 2.02
N PHE A 109 14.04 -2.05 1.58
CA PHE A 109 15.14 -1.50 0.81
C PHE A 109 16.20 -0.91 1.73
N SER A 110 17.42 -0.73 1.22
CA SER A 110 18.47 -0.01 1.95
C SER A 110 18.04 1.44 2.20
N LYS A 111 18.63 2.07 3.20
CA LYS A 111 18.32 3.48 3.51
C LYS A 111 18.60 4.40 2.33
N LYS A 112 19.67 4.12 1.60
CA LYS A 112 19.99 4.86 0.37
C LYS A 112 18.89 4.73 -0.67
N LYS A 113 18.42 3.50 -0.89
CA LYS A 113 17.34 3.24 -1.85
C LYS A 113 16.02 3.88 -1.40
N GLN A 114 15.72 3.83 -0.11
CA GLN A 114 14.53 4.50 0.43
C GLN A 114 14.54 5.98 0.14
N LYS A 115 15.68 6.64 0.32
CA LYS A 115 15.83 8.07 -0.01
C LYS A 115 15.62 8.33 -1.50
N GLU A 116 16.22 7.51 -2.34
CA GLU A 116 16.05 7.63 -3.80
C GLU A 116 14.58 7.52 -4.21
N LEU A 117 13.86 6.53 -3.67
CA LEU A 117 12.46 6.29 -4.00
C LEU A 117 11.55 7.42 -3.52
N THR A 118 11.79 7.95 -2.33
CA THR A 118 10.95 9.02 -1.78
C THR A 118 11.29 10.38 -2.35
N GLN A 119 12.48 10.58 -2.89
CA GLN A 119 12.88 11.82 -3.55
C GLN A 119 12.33 11.96 -4.96
N LEU A 120 11.88 10.87 -5.58
CA LEU A 120 11.35 10.91 -6.94
C LEU A 120 10.14 11.84 -7.09
N ILE A 121 9.40 12.08 -6.03
CA ILE A 121 8.25 12.99 -6.07
C ILE A 121 8.67 14.45 -6.16
N SER A 122 9.85 14.80 -5.68
CA SER A 122 10.34 16.15 -5.67
C SER A 122 11.34 16.45 -6.79
N CYS A 123 11.47 15.55 -7.75
CA CYS A 123 12.45 15.69 -8.82
C CYS A 123 12.22 16.92 -9.71
N CYS A 124 11.07 17.57 -9.62
CA CYS A 124 10.79 18.81 -10.33
C CYS A 124 11.45 20.03 -9.69
N GLY A 125 11.85 19.92 -8.42
CA GLY A 125 12.52 21.00 -7.71
C GLY A 125 13.83 20.50 -7.18
N SER A 126 14.87 20.59 -7.89
CA SER A 126 16.18 20.07 -7.51
C SER A 126 16.93 20.94 -6.51
N ASP A 127 16.27 21.80 -5.76
CA ASP A 127 16.93 22.64 -4.77
C ASP A 127 17.02 21.95 -3.39
N GLU A 128 17.92 22.47 -2.56
CA GLU A 128 18.20 21.88 -1.25
C GLU A 128 17.00 21.94 -0.29
N GLU A 129 16.15 22.93 -0.42
CA GLU A 129 14.96 23.07 0.41
C GLU A 129 13.98 21.92 0.19
N SER A 130 13.80 21.51 -1.06
CA SER A 130 12.94 20.37 -1.38
C SER A 130 13.45 19.08 -0.77
N GLN A 131 14.76 18.87 -0.79
CA GLN A 131 15.36 17.69 -0.16
C GLN A 131 15.18 17.69 1.35
N LYS A 132 15.36 18.84 1.98
CA LYS A 132 15.18 18.99 3.42
C LYS A 132 13.73 18.69 3.85
N ASN A 133 12.77 19.20 3.11
CA ASN A 133 11.35 18.94 3.38
C ASN A 133 10.99 17.47 3.25
N ILE A 134 11.63 16.77 2.32
CA ILE A 134 11.42 15.34 2.11
C ILE A 134 12.01 14.53 3.26
N GLU A 135 13.18 14.89 3.74
CA GLU A 135 13.79 14.24 4.90
C GLU A 135 12.92 14.41 6.15
N ASP A 136 12.41 15.62 6.39
CA ASP A 136 11.49 15.90 7.48
C ASP A 136 10.20 15.06 7.35
N ARG A 137 9.69 14.92 6.14
CA ARG A 137 8.52 14.12 5.86
C ARG A 137 8.77 12.64 6.11
N ALA A 138 9.93 12.15 5.68
CA ALA A 138 10.32 10.76 5.92
C ALA A 138 10.46 10.46 7.40
N GLU A 139 11.01 11.37 8.19
CA GLU A 139 11.11 11.25 9.63
C GLU A 139 9.73 11.19 10.29
N ARG A 140 8.79 11.99 9.85
CA ARG A 140 7.40 11.95 10.34
C ARG A 140 6.71 10.64 10.04
N LEU A 141 6.98 10.07 8.86
CA LEU A 141 6.40 8.78 8.48
C LEU A 141 6.99 7.62 9.26
N GLN A 142 8.21 7.76 9.75
CA GLN A 142 8.88 6.74 10.56
C GLN A 142 8.58 6.88 12.04
N GLY A 143 8.14 8.02 12.46
CA GLY A 143 7.75 8.30 13.84
C GLY A 143 6.29 7.96 14.09
#